data_8688141d2d9a6c36d25a8cabfa7639a0
#
_entry.id   8688141d2d9a6c36d25a8cabfa7639a0
#
_cell.length_a   1.000
_cell.length_b   1.000
_cell.length_c   1.000
_cell.angle_alpha   90.00
_cell.angle_beta   90.00
_cell.angle_gamma   90.00
#
_symmetry.space_group_name_H-M   'P 1'
#
loop_
_entity.id
_entity.type
_entity.pdbx_description
1 polymer ?
#
loop_
_entity_poly.entity_id
_entity_poly.type
_entity_poly.pdbx_seq_one_letter_code
_entity_poly.pdbx_strand_id
1 'polypeptide(L)'
;MTVIRKSLSTTMLPPELGDRQRFLRFAELFEHFSNTGELDPAADVPFRAEMNSIHIGTTMLGRCDGTFTTVRRELRQVRETNDDRYCLVRNRGARASTVIHRGREFTLQPGSLALLKLDEPFFAADGTNSKHFTNVHLPTATLRAMVPNLENLVGCELEPGGALSLAMDYSDLLLRHPQAAGEAGMAIANHLLDLAAIGLGARGEPALAAQRGGLRAVRLKAVLMILEQRFGEPGFSAQKLADAAGLSERYVNELLFEAGASFTTRLNELRMRKAADLLARGKRRISDIAFECGFNDLSYFNRCFRRRFGLTPTAARGP
;
A
#
# COMPACT_ATOMS: atom_id res chain seq x y z
N MET A 1 -6.62 12.71 13.58
CA MET A 1 -5.27 12.76 12.96
C MET A 1 -5.41 12.53 11.49
N THR A 2 -4.75 13.33 10.65
CA THR A 2 -4.99 13.34 9.21
C THR A 2 -4.21 12.22 8.53
N VAL A 3 -4.89 11.43 7.70
CA VAL A 3 -4.24 10.49 6.76
C VAL A 3 -3.91 11.28 5.49
N ILE A 4 -2.62 11.36 5.16
CA ILE A 4 -2.16 12.07 3.97
C ILE A 4 -1.82 11.02 2.91
N ARG A 5 -2.38 11.19 1.72
CA ARG A 5 -2.13 10.36 0.55
C ARG A 5 -1.36 11.15 -0.46
N LYS A 6 -0.33 10.55 -1.01
CA LYS A 6 0.46 11.17 -2.05
C LYS A 6 0.62 10.17 -3.20
N SER A 7 0.58 10.68 -4.42
CA SER A 7 0.88 9.91 -5.64
C SER A 7 1.79 10.76 -6.53
N LEU A 8 2.79 10.12 -7.09
CA LEU A 8 3.71 10.71 -8.06
C LEU A 8 3.88 9.72 -9.21
N SER A 9 3.61 10.16 -10.44
CA SER A 9 3.75 9.32 -11.63
C SER A 9 4.35 10.12 -12.77
N THR A 10 5.14 9.45 -13.60
CA THR A 10 5.62 10.05 -14.87
C THR A 10 4.50 10.42 -15.82
N THR A 11 3.31 9.85 -15.66
CA THR A 11 2.11 10.22 -16.44
C THR A 11 1.53 11.58 -16.04
N MET A 12 1.92 12.12 -14.89
CA MET A 12 1.53 13.46 -14.41
C MET A 12 2.45 14.57 -14.95
N LEU A 13 3.56 14.20 -15.57
CA LEU A 13 4.51 15.13 -16.15
C LEU A 13 4.08 15.52 -17.57
N PRO A 14 4.47 16.72 -18.08
CA PRO A 14 4.17 17.14 -19.42
C PRO A 14 4.59 16.08 -20.45
N PRO A 15 3.70 15.72 -21.40
CA PRO A 15 3.97 14.65 -22.37
C PRO A 15 5.12 14.97 -23.34
N GLU A 16 5.40 16.29 -23.55
CA GLU A 16 6.46 16.78 -24.43
C GLU A 16 7.88 16.60 -23.89
N LEU A 17 8.03 16.25 -22.60
CA LEU A 17 9.34 16.02 -22.01
C LEU A 17 10.00 14.76 -22.59
N GLY A 18 11.23 14.93 -23.09
CA GLY A 18 12.09 13.78 -23.42
C GLY A 18 12.46 12.98 -22.18
N ASP A 19 12.89 11.73 -22.34
CA ASP A 19 13.14 10.79 -21.24
C ASP A 19 14.10 11.34 -20.17
N ARG A 20 15.19 12.00 -20.57
CA ARG A 20 16.13 12.64 -19.64
C ARG A 20 15.49 13.75 -18.80
N GLN A 21 14.69 14.60 -19.42
CA GLN A 21 14.02 15.70 -18.72
C GLN A 21 12.92 15.16 -17.79
N ARG A 22 12.20 14.13 -18.26
CA ARG A 22 11.17 13.43 -17.47
C ARG A 22 11.79 12.79 -16.24
N PHE A 23 12.94 12.14 -16.37
CA PHE A 23 13.69 11.59 -15.25
C PHE A 23 14.12 12.68 -14.26
N LEU A 24 14.78 13.73 -14.71
CA LEU A 24 15.25 14.82 -13.84
C LEU A 24 14.10 15.44 -13.04
N ARG A 25 12.98 15.69 -13.72
CA ARG A 25 11.79 16.26 -13.05
C ARG A 25 11.15 15.30 -12.06
N PHE A 26 11.08 14.03 -12.42
CA PHE A 26 10.60 13.00 -11.49
C PHE A 26 11.53 12.84 -10.28
N ALA A 27 12.83 12.80 -10.48
CA ALA A 27 13.82 12.63 -9.41
C ALA A 27 13.77 13.78 -8.39
N GLU A 28 13.65 15.03 -8.87
CA GLU A 28 13.43 16.20 -8.02
C GLU A 28 12.17 16.08 -7.16
N LEU A 29 11.06 15.69 -7.77
CA LEU A 29 9.80 15.48 -7.06
C LEU A 29 9.88 14.28 -6.11
N PHE A 30 10.55 13.21 -6.51
CA PHE A 30 10.72 11.99 -5.71
C PHE A 30 11.49 12.28 -4.41
N GLU A 31 12.57 13.05 -4.47
CA GLU A 31 13.34 13.43 -3.29
C GLU A 31 12.46 14.13 -2.24
N HIS A 32 11.61 15.07 -2.68
CA HIS A 32 10.67 15.77 -1.80
C HIS A 32 9.47 14.91 -1.36
N PHE A 33 9.10 13.94 -2.18
CA PHE A 33 7.93 13.09 -1.95
C PHE A 33 8.22 11.99 -0.93
N SER A 34 9.35 11.31 -1.09
CA SER A 34 9.69 10.11 -0.34
C SER A 34 10.56 10.36 0.87
N ASN A 35 11.35 11.44 0.86
CA ASN A 35 12.43 11.69 1.81
C ASN A 35 13.40 10.50 1.98
N THR A 36 13.43 9.56 1.00
CA THR A 36 14.16 8.29 1.17
C THR A 36 15.48 8.25 0.44
N GLY A 37 15.64 8.94 -0.71
CA GLY A 37 16.90 8.88 -1.43
C GLY A 37 16.83 9.34 -2.87
N GLU A 38 17.84 9.00 -3.64
CA GLU A 38 18.01 9.29 -5.05
C GLU A 38 17.80 8.04 -5.89
N LEU A 39 17.47 8.25 -7.16
CA LEU A 39 17.27 7.21 -8.17
C LEU A 39 18.29 7.38 -9.30
N ASP A 40 18.73 6.29 -9.91
CA ASP A 40 19.43 6.33 -11.19
C ASP A 40 18.57 5.69 -12.28
N PRO A 41 18.39 6.35 -13.45
CA PRO A 41 17.55 5.81 -14.52
C PRO A 41 18.22 4.62 -15.18
N ALA A 42 17.43 3.74 -15.79
CA ALA A 42 17.93 2.72 -16.69
C ALA A 42 18.37 3.36 -18.04
N ALA A 43 19.49 2.89 -18.60
CA ALA A 43 20.09 3.53 -19.77
C ALA A 43 19.31 3.27 -21.07
N ASP A 44 18.76 2.06 -21.24
CA ASP A 44 18.29 1.56 -22.54
C ASP A 44 16.76 1.40 -22.63
N VAL A 45 16.03 1.99 -21.69
CA VAL A 45 14.55 1.93 -21.65
C VAL A 45 13.97 3.30 -21.34
N PRO A 46 12.80 3.66 -21.89
CA PRO A 46 12.12 4.89 -21.56
C PRO A 46 11.85 5.00 -20.06
N PHE A 47 12.12 6.17 -19.50
CA PHE A 47 11.91 6.38 -18.07
C PHE A 47 10.43 6.43 -17.72
N ARG A 48 9.99 5.48 -16.89
CA ARG A 48 8.66 5.40 -16.30
C ARG A 48 8.78 5.10 -14.83
N ALA A 49 8.04 5.82 -14.01
CA ALA A 49 7.97 5.54 -12.58
C ALA A 49 6.61 5.96 -12.01
N GLU A 50 6.17 5.21 -11.02
CA GLU A 50 4.99 5.48 -10.23
C GLU A 50 5.31 5.23 -8.77
N MET A 51 4.93 6.17 -7.92
CA MET A 51 5.04 6.05 -6.48
C MET A 51 3.72 6.44 -5.81
N ASN A 52 3.24 5.59 -4.94
CA ASN A 52 2.07 5.83 -4.11
C ASN A 52 2.46 5.72 -2.63
N SER A 53 2.00 6.64 -1.80
CA SER A 53 2.23 6.57 -0.36
C SER A 53 1.02 7.00 0.46
N ILE A 54 0.94 6.44 1.68
CA ILE A 54 -0.04 6.78 2.70
C ILE A 54 0.74 7.09 3.98
N HIS A 55 0.55 8.29 4.50
CA HIS A 55 1.15 8.74 5.74
C HIS A 55 0.09 8.74 6.85
N ILE A 56 0.37 8.08 7.96
CA ILE A 56 -0.51 7.93 9.12
C ILE A 56 0.33 8.25 10.37
N GLY A 57 0.33 9.51 10.78
CA GLY A 57 1.21 9.95 11.83
C GLY A 57 2.67 9.76 11.48
N THR A 58 3.40 9.00 12.29
CA THR A 58 4.80 8.66 12.09
C THR A 58 5.01 7.44 11.19
N THR A 59 3.94 6.67 10.90
CA THR A 59 3.99 5.52 10.00
C THR A 59 3.76 5.96 8.56
N MET A 60 4.53 5.41 7.62
CA MET A 60 4.32 5.62 6.19
C MET A 60 4.36 4.28 5.47
N LEU A 61 3.43 4.10 4.55
CA LEU A 61 3.40 3.01 3.58
C LEU A 61 3.77 3.57 2.22
N GLY A 62 4.62 2.88 1.49
CA GLY A 62 5.02 3.29 0.16
C GLY A 62 5.11 2.11 -0.80
N ARG A 63 4.76 2.36 -2.06
CA ARG A 63 4.98 1.46 -3.18
C ARG A 63 5.63 2.25 -4.29
N CYS A 64 6.71 1.73 -4.82
CA CYS A 64 7.39 2.32 -5.95
C CYS A 64 7.61 1.26 -7.04
N ASP A 65 7.26 1.62 -8.26
CA ASP A 65 7.43 0.81 -9.46
C ASP A 65 8.05 1.72 -10.55
N GLY A 66 9.12 1.29 -11.22
CA GLY A 66 9.72 2.13 -12.25
C GLY A 66 10.94 1.55 -12.96
N THR A 67 11.32 2.20 -14.08
CA THR A 67 12.49 1.87 -14.90
C THR A 67 13.72 2.64 -14.39
N PHE A 68 14.20 2.26 -13.22
CA PHE A 68 15.44 2.75 -12.62
C PHE A 68 16.24 1.59 -12.04
N THR A 69 17.56 1.76 -11.94
CA THR A 69 18.51 0.69 -11.61
C THR A 69 18.90 0.71 -10.15
N THR A 70 18.91 1.87 -9.52
CA THR A 70 19.35 2.04 -8.13
C THR A 70 18.40 2.90 -7.32
N VAL A 71 18.43 2.65 -6.03
CA VAL A 71 17.91 3.56 -4.99
C VAL A 71 19.01 3.75 -3.98
N ARG A 72 19.42 4.99 -3.73
CA ARG A 72 20.47 5.30 -2.74
C ARG A 72 20.03 6.42 -1.81
N ARG A 73 20.45 6.33 -0.57
CA ARG A 73 20.35 7.37 0.44
C ARG A 73 21.74 7.72 0.94
N GLU A 74 22.11 8.95 0.75
CA GLU A 74 23.44 9.44 1.14
C GLU A 74 23.40 10.20 2.47
N LEU A 75 24.57 10.50 3.03
CA LEU A 75 24.69 11.28 4.28
C LEU A 75 24.04 12.67 4.18
N ARG A 76 23.95 13.24 2.97
CA ARG A 76 23.26 14.52 2.73
C ARG A 76 21.79 14.39 3.09
N GLN A 77 21.06 13.41 2.50
CA GLN A 77 19.62 13.19 2.75
C GLN A 77 19.37 12.79 4.22
N VAL A 78 20.27 12.02 4.82
CA VAL A 78 20.17 11.66 6.25
C VAL A 78 20.14 12.92 7.12
N ARG A 79 21.04 13.88 6.88
CA ARG A 79 21.13 15.13 7.64
C ARG A 79 19.95 16.07 7.38
N GLU A 80 19.50 16.18 6.14
CA GLU A 80 18.42 17.10 5.73
C GLU A 80 17.05 16.64 6.24
N THR A 81 16.79 15.33 6.28
CA THR A 81 15.47 14.79 6.63
C THR A 81 15.29 14.51 8.11
N ASN A 82 16.38 14.30 8.86
CA ASN A 82 16.37 13.88 10.27
C ASN A 82 15.37 12.74 10.54
N ASP A 83 15.27 11.80 9.58
CA ASP A 83 14.33 10.67 9.65
C ASP A 83 15.04 9.50 10.33
N ASP A 84 14.64 9.18 11.57
CA ASP A 84 15.22 8.10 12.38
C ASP A 84 14.44 6.78 12.31
N ARG A 85 13.37 6.71 11.50
CA ARG A 85 12.48 5.54 11.43
C ARG A 85 13.20 4.31 10.89
N TYR A 86 12.65 3.16 11.24
CA TYR A 86 12.96 1.91 10.54
C TYR A 86 12.13 1.78 9.27
N CYS A 87 12.75 1.28 8.21
CA CYS A 87 12.10 0.98 6.95
C CYS A 87 12.13 -0.54 6.71
N LEU A 88 10.98 -1.18 6.82
CA LEU A 88 10.80 -2.55 6.36
C LEU A 88 10.50 -2.48 4.87
N VAL A 89 11.36 -3.08 4.04
CA VAL A 89 11.23 -3.07 2.58
C VAL A 89 11.07 -4.49 2.05
N ARG A 90 10.16 -4.69 1.08
CA ARG A 90 9.98 -5.94 0.33
C ARG A 90 10.40 -5.75 -1.13
N ASN A 91 11.26 -6.62 -1.62
CA ASN A 91 11.55 -6.72 -3.04
C ASN A 91 10.37 -7.38 -3.76
N ARG A 92 9.68 -6.64 -4.63
CA ARG A 92 8.57 -7.14 -5.47
C ARG A 92 9.01 -7.40 -6.91
N GLY A 93 10.27 -7.13 -7.22
CA GLY A 93 10.88 -7.42 -8.52
C GLY A 93 11.04 -8.91 -8.77
N ALA A 94 11.28 -9.27 -10.02
CA ALA A 94 11.51 -10.66 -10.43
C ALA A 94 12.96 -11.13 -10.17
N ARG A 95 13.86 -10.23 -9.78
CA ARG A 95 15.27 -10.53 -9.52
C ARG A 95 15.71 -10.05 -8.15
N ALA A 96 16.79 -10.63 -7.68
CA ALA A 96 17.44 -10.23 -6.43
C ALA A 96 18.07 -8.83 -6.58
N SER A 97 18.05 -8.07 -5.49
CA SER A 97 18.72 -6.77 -5.37
C SER A 97 19.91 -6.89 -4.44
N THR A 98 21.06 -6.32 -4.82
CA THR A 98 22.17 -6.12 -3.91
C THR A 98 21.86 -4.89 -3.06
N VAL A 99 21.95 -5.02 -1.75
CA VAL A 99 21.75 -3.94 -0.78
C VAL A 99 22.99 -3.74 0.05
N ILE A 100 23.43 -2.50 0.18
CA ILE A 100 24.53 -2.11 1.07
C ILE A 100 23.97 -1.21 2.16
N HIS A 101 24.10 -1.62 3.41
CA HIS A 101 23.67 -0.85 4.58
C HIS A 101 24.58 -1.13 5.77
N ARG A 102 24.98 -0.09 6.51
CA ARG A 102 25.94 -0.20 7.63
C ARG A 102 27.27 -0.87 7.26
N GLY A 103 27.76 -0.64 6.04
CA GLY A 103 28.98 -1.28 5.54
C GLY A 103 28.86 -2.80 5.31
N ARG A 104 27.64 -3.36 5.39
CA ARG A 104 27.31 -4.74 5.04
C ARG A 104 26.66 -4.80 3.69
N GLU A 105 27.13 -5.72 2.86
CA GLU A 105 26.47 -6.06 1.60
C GLU A 105 25.69 -7.36 1.77
N PHE A 106 24.45 -7.38 1.30
CA PHE A 106 23.59 -8.56 1.29
C PHE A 106 22.69 -8.57 0.07
N THR A 107 22.20 -9.76 -0.26
CA THR A 107 21.28 -9.97 -1.38
C THR A 107 19.85 -10.04 -0.87
N LEU A 108 18.97 -9.22 -1.43
CA LEU A 108 17.54 -9.24 -1.14
C LEU A 108 16.80 -9.98 -2.25
N GLN A 109 16.41 -11.22 -1.99
CA GLN A 109 15.73 -12.08 -2.97
C GLN A 109 14.34 -11.54 -3.37
N PRO A 110 13.77 -11.95 -4.52
CA PRO A 110 12.38 -11.69 -4.85
C PRO A 110 11.43 -12.18 -3.74
N GLY A 111 10.56 -11.29 -3.26
CA GLY A 111 9.63 -11.57 -2.16
C GLY A 111 10.21 -11.41 -0.76
N SER A 112 11.53 -11.46 -0.59
CA SER A 112 12.20 -11.28 0.70
C SER A 112 12.10 -9.85 1.20
N LEU A 113 12.38 -9.68 2.49
CA LEU A 113 12.33 -8.42 3.20
C LEU A 113 13.70 -8.01 3.74
N ALA A 114 13.87 -6.71 3.98
CA ALA A 114 15.00 -6.19 4.74
C ALA A 114 14.52 -5.11 5.70
N LEU A 115 15.21 -4.97 6.81
CA LEU A 115 15.03 -3.86 7.75
C LEU A 115 16.20 -2.88 7.56
N LEU A 116 15.88 -1.65 7.17
CA LEU A 116 16.85 -0.56 7.03
C LEU A 116 16.59 0.50 8.09
N LYS A 117 17.60 1.30 8.41
CA LYS A 117 17.50 2.44 9.30
C LYS A 117 17.66 3.72 8.50
N LEU A 118 16.70 4.65 8.58
CA LEU A 118 16.67 5.83 7.71
C LEU A 118 17.59 6.97 8.18
N ASP A 119 18.11 6.92 9.40
CA ASP A 119 19.17 7.82 9.88
C ASP A 119 20.59 7.38 9.45
N GLU A 120 20.67 6.39 8.54
CA GLU A 120 21.91 5.86 8.01
C GLU A 120 21.85 5.74 6.48
N PRO A 121 23.00 5.87 5.77
CA PRO A 121 23.03 5.71 4.33
C PRO A 121 22.77 4.26 3.90
N PHE A 122 22.17 4.10 2.71
CA PHE A 122 22.02 2.80 2.07
C PHE A 122 22.10 2.92 0.54
N PHE A 123 22.38 1.79 -0.11
CA PHE A 123 22.37 1.62 -1.55
C PHE A 123 21.66 0.32 -1.90
N ALA A 124 20.82 0.34 -2.95
CA ALA A 124 20.16 -0.85 -3.46
C ALA A 124 20.17 -0.87 -5.00
N ALA A 125 20.70 -1.95 -5.59
CA ALA A 125 20.76 -2.16 -7.03
C ALA A 125 20.42 -3.61 -7.37
N ASP A 126 19.85 -3.90 -8.55
CA ASP A 126 19.53 -5.27 -8.97
C ASP A 126 20.02 -5.66 -10.38
N GLY A 127 20.78 -4.79 -11.01
CA GLY A 127 21.29 -5.05 -12.36
C GLY A 127 20.19 -5.21 -13.43
N THR A 128 18.95 -4.80 -13.13
CA THR A 128 17.82 -4.77 -14.07
C THR A 128 17.46 -3.35 -14.43
N ASN A 129 16.66 -3.21 -15.49
CA ASN A 129 16.14 -1.92 -15.91
C ASN A 129 14.82 -1.53 -15.22
N SER A 130 14.41 -2.24 -14.19
CA SER A 130 13.18 -1.92 -13.45
C SER A 130 13.25 -2.36 -11.99
N LYS A 131 12.74 -1.53 -11.10
CA LYS A 131 12.61 -1.81 -9.68
C LYS A 131 11.17 -1.76 -9.23
N HIS A 132 10.85 -2.68 -8.33
CA HIS A 132 9.54 -2.80 -7.72
C HIS A 132 9.69 -3.10 -6.24
N PHE A 133 9.26 -2.20 -5.38
CA PHE A 133 9.33 -2.43 -3.94
C PHE A 133 8.13 -1.84 -3.20
N THR A 134 7.81 -2.44 -2.07
CA THR A 134 6.90 -1.89 -1.06
C THR A 134 7.69 -1.64 0.20
N ASN A 135 7.46 -0.51 0.85
CA ASN A 135 8.11 -0.16 2.11
C ASN A 135 7.09 0.28 3.17
N VAL A 136 7.47 0.05 4.42
CA VAL A 136 6.73 0.49 5.60
C VAL A 136 7.72 1.16 6.55
N HIS A 137 7.51 2.45 6.78
CA HIS A 137 8.32 3.20 7.75
C HIS A 137 7.65 3.15 9.12
N LEU A 138 8.38 2.69 10.11
CA LEU A 138 7.90 2.42 11.46
C LEU A 138 8.63 3.30 12.48
N PRO A 139 7.93 3.82 13.51
CA PRO A 139 8.51 4.70 14.51
C PRO A 139 9.54 3.95 15.38
N THR A 140 10.74 4.52 15.48
CA THR A 140 11.90 3.92 16.16
C THR A 140 11.64 3.64 17.64
N ALA A 141 11.15 4.61 18.38
CA ALA A 141 10.96 4.46 19.83
C ALA A 141 10.03 3.31 20.17
N THR A 142 8.91 3.19 19.44
CA THR A 142 7.92 2.15 19.69
C THR A 142 8.42 0.77 19.28
N LEU A 143 9.03 0.65 18.09
CA LEU A 143 9.53 -0.64 17.61
C LEU A 143 10.67 -1.19 18.48
N ARG A 144 11.60 -0.33 18.92
CA ARG A 144 12.67 -0.71 19.87
C ARG A 144 12.13 -1.18 21.22
N ALA A 145 11.06 -0.57 21.72
CA ALA A 145 10.45 -0.99 22.98
C ALA A 145 9.80 -2.38 22.89
N MET A 146 9.37 -2.79 21.67
CA MET A 146 8.67 -4.05 21.44
C MET A 146 9.60 -5.21 21.06
N VAL A 147 10.70 -4.92 20.36
CA VAL A 147 11.59 -5.94 19.75
C VAL A 147 12.98 -5.91 20.40
N PRO A 148 13.32 -6.91 21.21
CA PRO A 148 14.68 -7.04 21.73
C PRO A 148 15.69 -7.26 20.61
N ASN A 149 16.88 -6.64 20.73
CA ASN A 149 17.97 -6.79 19.76
C ASN A 149 17.61 -6.42 18.31
N LEU A 150 16.67 -5.50 18.12
CA LEU A 150 16.22 -5.04 16.81
C LEU A 150 17.37 -4.61 15.89
N GLU A 151 18.43 -4.00 16.46
CA GLU A 151 19.61 -3.54 15.72
C GLU A 151 20.37 -4.68 15.02
N ASN A 152 20.28 -5.92 15.51
CA ASN A 152 20.91 -7.08 14.88
C ASN A 152 20.20 -7.49 13.56
N LEU A 153 18.96 -7.08 13.38
CA LEU A 153 18.16 -7.34 12.18
C LEU A 153 18.33 -6.26 11.11
N VAL A 154 18.96 -5.13 11.46
CA VAL A 154 19.17 -4.04 10.52
C VAL A 154 20.31 -4.37 9.55
N GLY A 155 20.07 -4.17 8.25
CA GLY A 155 21.04 -4.47 7.20
C GLY A 155 21.25 -5.97 6.94
N CYS A 156 20.18 -6.74 7.07
CA CYS A 156 20.15 -8.16 6.74
C CYS A 156 18.88 -8.50 5.94
N GLU A 157 18.97 -9.54 5.12
CA GLU A 157 17.79 -10.17 4.53
C GLU A 157 16.97 -10.84 5.63
N LEU A 158 15.66 -10.67 5.55
CA LEU A 158 14.69 -11.31 6.41
C LEU A 158 13.82 -12.26 5.57
N GLU A 159 13.68 -13.48 6.04
CA GLU A 159 12.83 -14.47 5.38
C GLU A 159 11.37 -14.01 5.33
N PRO A 160 10.73 -14.13 4.15
CA PRO A 160 9.31 -13.85 4.03
C PRO A 160 8.52 -14.93 4.78
N GLY A 161 7.75 -14.53 5.78
CA GLY A 161 6.91 -15.48 6.51
C GLY A 161 6.07 -14.81 7.60
N GLY A 162 5.05 -15.55 8.06
CA GLY A 162 4.25 -15.19 9.21
C GLY A 162 3.76 -13.74 9.21
N ALA A 163 4.00 -13.04 10.32
CA ALA A 163 3.51 -11.69 10.55
C ALA A 163 4.16 -10.63 9.66
N LEU A 164 5.44 -10.79 9.25
CA LEU A 164 6.10 -9.85 8.34
C LEU A 164 5.45 -9.85 6.96
N SER A 165 5.21 -11.02 6.38
CA SER A 165 4.50 -11.13 5.10
C SER A 165 3.10 -10.52 5.19
N LEU A 166 2.38 -10.77 6.27
CA LEU A 166 1.07 -10.18 6.51
C LEU A 166 1.11 -8.66 6.60
N ALA A 167 2.12 -8.07 7.27
CA ALA A 167 2.29 -6.63 7.35
C ALA A 167 2.47 -6.01 5.95
N MET A 168 3.30 -6.64 5.11
CA MET A 168 3.57 -6.15 3.75
C MET A 168 2.36 -6.34 2.82
N ASP A 169 1.67 -7.48 2.90
CA ASP A 169 0.45 -7.72 2.11
C ASP A 169 -0.69 -6.78 2.53
N TYR A 170 -0.80 -6.50 3.83
CA TYR A 170 -1.75 -5.53 4.35
C TYR A 170 -1.42 -4.11 3.84
N SER A 171 -0.14 -3.76 3.80
CA SER A 171 0.32 -2.49 3.24
C SER A 171 0.00 -2.38 1.75
N ASP A 172 0.25 -3.42 0.96
CA ASP A 172 -0.09 -3.46 -0.47
C ASP A 172 -1.60 -3.34 -0.71
N LEU A 173 -2.43 -3.96 0.13
CA LEU A 173 -3.88 -3.83 0.07
C LEU A 173 -4.32 -2.38 0.34
N LEU A 174 -3.78 -1.74 1.37
CA LEU A 174 -4.08 -0.35 1.70
C LEU A 174 -3.65 0.62 0.60
N LEU A 175 -2.49 0.40 -0.01
CA LEU A 175 -1.99 1.22 -1.12
C LEU A 175 -2.86 1.10 -2.38
N ARG A 176 -3.46 -0.08 -2.62
CA ARG A 176 -4.46 -0.27 -3.69
C ARG A 176 -5.82 0.35 -3.35
N HIS A 177 -6.18 0.41 -2.06
CA HIS A 177 -7.46 0.93 -1.56
C HIS A 177 -7.25 2.04 -0.52
N PRO A 178 -6.66 3.18 -0.90
CA PRO A 178 -6.22 4.20 0.05
C PRO A 178 -7.37 4.82 0.86
N GLN A 179 -8.62 4.73 0.38
CA GLN A 179 -9.78 5.18 1.15
C GLN A 179 -10.05 4.30 2.39
N ALA A 180 -9.55 3.06 2.39
CA ALA A 180 -9.64 2.18 3.56
C ALA A 180 -8.89 2.71 4.78
N ALA A 181 -7.92 3.60 4.59
CA ALA A 181 -7.15 4.21 5.66
C ALA A 181 -7.81 5.44 6.31
N GLY A 182 -8.99 5.87 5.89
CA GLY A 182 -9.73 7.06 6.33
C GLY A 182 -9.62 7.41 7.83
N GLU A 183 -10.74 7.39 8.55
CA GLU A 183 -10.79 7.73 9.99
C GLU A 183 -10.07 6.72 10.90
N ALA A 184 -9.86 5.49 10.42
CA ALA A 184 -9.18 4.42 11.16
C ALA A 184 -7.65 4.44 11.03
N GLY A 185 -7.05 5.49 10.49
CA GLY A 185 -5.62 5.54 10.22
C GLY A 185 -4.75 5.08 11.38
N MET A 186 -5.03 5.53 12.60
CA MET A 186 -4.25 5.13 13.79
C MET A 186 -4.36 3.63 14.11
N ALA A 187 -5.55 3.05 13.99
CA ALA A 187 -5.72 1.61 14.19
C ALA A 187 -4.92 0.82 13.15
N ILE A 188 -4.91 1.27 11.90
CA ILE A 188 -4.12 0.68 10.81
C ILE A 188 -2.60 0.79 11.09
N ALA A 189 -2.13 1.96 11.50
CA ALA A 189 -0.71 2.15 11.85
C ALA A 189 -0.28 1.24 13.01
N ASN A 190 -1.13 1.10 14.03
CA ASN A 190 -0.89 0.18 15.14
C ASN A 190 -0.89 -1.29 14.69
N HIS A 191 -1.83 -1.71 13.83
CA HIS A 191 -1.84 -3.08 13.30
C HIS A 191 -0.56 -3.41 12.53
N LEU A 192 -0.06 -2.47 11.72
CA LEU A 192 1.19 -2.64 10.98
C LEU A 192 2.40 -2.74 11.89
N LEU A 193 2.44 -1.89 12.92
CA LEU A 193 3.49 -1.92 13.94
C LEU A 193 3.46 -3.25 14.72
N ASP A 194 2.28 -3.71 15.12
CA ASP A 194 2.09 -4.97 15.84
C ASP A 194 2.55 -6.18 15.01
N LEU A 195 2.12 -6.24 13.74
CA LEU A 195 2.54 -7.31 12.82
C LEU A 195 4.05 -7.28 12.57
N ALA A 196 4.62 -6.10 12.37
CA ALA A 196 6.06 -5.96 12.18
C ALA A 196 6.82 -6.38 13.45
N ALA A 197 6.38 -5.93 14.63
CA ALA A 197 7.02 -6.29 15.90
C ALA A 197 6.98 -7.81 16.16
N ILE A 198 5.83 -8.46 15.95
CA ILE A 198 5.70 -9.92 16.06
C ILE A 198 6.69 -10.62 15.12
N GLY A 199 6.70 -10.22 13.86
CA GLY A 199 7.53 -10.83 12.85
C GLY A 199 9.03 -10.59 13.04
N LEU A 200 9.41 -9.48 13.67
CA LEU A 200 10.78 -9.15 14.05
C LEU A 200 11.20 -9.77 15.41
N GLY A 201 10.32 -10.53 16.05
CA GLY A 201 10.65 -11.30 17.24
C GLY A 201 10.34 -10.60 18.57
N ALA A 202 9.30 -9.78 18.64
CA ALA A 202 8.78 -9.25 19.91
C ALA A 202 8.51 -10.38 20.91
N ARG A 203 8.78 -10.14 22.19
CA ARG A 203 8.62 -11.13 23.28
C ARG A 203 7.92 -10.51 24.50
N GLY A 204 7.34 -11.37 25.36
CA GLY A 204 6.70 -10.97 26.60
C GLY A 204 5.38 -10.23 26.42
N GLU A 205 5.05 -9.31 27.34
CA GLU A 205 3.81 -8.52 27.30
C GLU A 205 3.63 -7.73 25.98
N PRO A 206 4.66 -7.06 25.41
CA PRO A 206 4.53 -6.40 24.13
C PRO A 206 4.09 -7.35 23.01
N ALA A 207 4.61 -8.60 22.99
CA ALA A 207 4.21 -9.59 22.02
C ALA A 207 2.76 -10.03 22.18
N LEU A 208 2.27 -10.20 23.40
CA LEU A 208 0.87 -10.56 23.68
C LEU A 208 -0.09 -9.42 23.28
N ALA A 209 0.28 -8.18 23.54
CA ALA A 209 -0.49 -7.01 23.11
C ALA A 209 -0.52 -6.91 21.58
N ALA A 210 0.65 -7.05 20.92
CA ALA A 210 0.78 -7.03 19.47
C ALA A 210 0.03 -8.18 18.79
N GLN A 211 0.02 -9.38 19.37
CA GLN A 211 -0.76 -10.51 18.85
C GLN A 211 -2.25 -10.22 18.77
N ARG A 212 -2.81 -9.52 19.75
CA ARG A 212 -4.24 -9.13 19.73
C ARG A 212 -4.53 -8.15 18.61
N GLY A 213 -3.68 -7.14 18.40
CA GLY A 213 -3.79 -6.18 17.30
C GLY A 213 -3.55 -6.84 15.94
N GLY A 214 -2.50 -7.64 15.83
CA GLY A 214 -2.17 -8.38 14.61
C GLY A 214 -3.26 -9.35 14.16
N LEU A 215 -3.93 -10.05 15.10
CA LEU A 215 -5.07 -10.92 14.78
C LEU A 215 -6.26 -10.14 14.22
N ARG A 216 -6.52 -8.93 14.72
CA ARG A 216 -7.54 -8.03 14.14
C ARG A 216 -7.21 -7.64 12.71
N ALA A 217 -5.94 -7.29 12.44
CA ALA A 217 -5.48 -6.92 11.09
C ALA A 217 -5.62 -8.10 10.11
N VAL A 218 -5.26 -9.32 10.52
CA VAL A 218 -5.45 -10.53 9.72
C VAL A 218 -6.91 -10.75 9.36
N ARG A 219 -7.81 -10.62 10.33
CA ARG A 219 -9.26 -10.75 10.13
C ARG A 219 -9.81 -9.68 9.21
N LEU A 220 -9.40 -8.41 9.42
CA LEU A 220 -9.78 -7.31 8.54
C LEU A 220 -9.30 -7.55 7.11
N LYS A 221 -8.05 -8.00 6.92
CA LYS A 221 -7.52 -8.36 5.59
C LYS A 221 -8.39 -9.43 4.93
N ALA A 222 -8.72 -10.51 5.63
CA ALA A 222 -9.58 -11.57 5.10
C ALA A 222 -10.96 -11.04 4.68
N VAL A 223 -11.59 -10.21 5.52
CA VAL A 223 -12.87 -9.56 5.24
C VAL A 223 -12.80 -8.70 3.97
N LEU A 224 -11.76 -7.88 3.82
CA LEU A 224 -11.58 -7.02 2.65
C LEU A 224 -11.33 -7.83 1.37
N MET A 225 -10.53 -8.91 1.44
CA MET A 225 -10.28 -9.79 0.29
C MET A 225 -11.57 -10.49 -0.19
N ILE A 226 -12.38 -11.01 0.74
CA ILE A 226 -13.66 -11.65 0.39
C ILE A 226 -14.61 -10.62 -0.25
N LEU A 227 -14.65 -9.41 0.31
CA LEU A 227 -15.47 -8.33 -0.24
C LEU A 227 -15.04 -7.97 -1.68
N GLU A 228 -13.74 -7.88 -1.96
CA GLU A 228 -13.19 -7.66 -3.31
C GLU A 228 -13.51 -8.79 -4.29
N GLN A 229 -13.52 -10.02 -3.84
CA GLN A 229 -13.82 -11.17 -4.69
C GLN A 229 -15.31 -11.26 -5.03
N ARG A 230 -16.18 -10.87 -4.09
CA ARG A 230 -17.62 -11.17 -4.14
C ARG A 230 -18.53 -9.93 -4.29
N PHE A 231 -17.99 -8.72 -4.41
CA PHE A 231 -18.79 -7.48 -4.48
C PHE A 231 -19.78 -7.47 -5.65
N GLY A 232 -19.49 -8.18 -6.75
CA GLY A 232 -20.37 -8.29 -7.93
C GLY A 232 -21.53 -9.27 -7.77
N GLU A 233 -21.59 -10.05 -6.69
CA GLU A 233 -22.67 -11.00 -6.46
C GLU A 233 -23.98 -10.27 -6.16
N PRO A 234 -25.10 -10.62 -6.84
CA PRO A 234 -26.41 -10.09 -6.50
C PRO A 234 -26.81 -10.47 -5.06
N GLY A 235 -27.30 -9.48 -4.31
CA GLY A 235 -27.72 -9.71 -2.93
C GLY A 235 -26.60 -10.07 -1.97
N PHE A 236 -25.33 -9.71 -2.27
CA PHE A 236 -24.23 -9.85 -1.33
C PHE A 236 -24.46 -8.91 -0.12
N SER A 237 -24.41 -9.47 1.09
CA SER A 237 -24.76 -8.79 2.35
C SER A 237 -23.61 -8.90 3.38
N ALA A 238 -23.68 -8.08 4.43
CA ALA A 238 -22.75 -8.16 5.55
C ALA A 238 -22.79 -9.54 6.22
N GLN A 239 -23.97 -10.18 6.31
CA GLN A 239 -24.10 -11.54 6.84
C GLN A 239 -23.34 -12.54 5.95
N LYS A 240 -23.54 -12.50 4.63
CA LYS A 240 -22.80 -13.39 3.69
C LYS A 240 -21.30 -13.18 3.72
N LEU A 241 -20.85 -11.94 3.94
CA LEU A 241 -19.44 -11.62 4.15
C LEU A 241 -18.92 -12.23 5.45
N ALA A 242 -19.70 -12.10 6.52
CA ALA A 242 -19.35 -12.64 7.84
C ALA A 242 -19.28 -14.17 7.82
N ASP A 243 -20.24 -14.84 7.21
CA ASP A 243 -20.28 -16.30 7.03
C ASP A 243 -19.04 -16.78 6.27
N ALA A 244 -18.70 -16.11 5.17
CA ALA A 244 -17.52 -16.43 4.37
C ALA A 244 -16.19 -16.18 5.10
N ALA A 245 -16.15 -15.22 6.01
CA ALA A 245 -14.98 -14.91 6.83
C ALA A 245 -14.88 -15.78 8.12
N GLY A 246 -15.90 -16.58 8.43
CA GLY A 246 -15.99 -17.34 9.69
C GLY A 246 -16.10 -16.44 10.93
N LEU A 247 -16.76 -15.28 10.78
CA LEU A 247 -16.90 -14.25 11.82
C LEU A 247 -18.38 -13.93 12.05
N SER A 248 -18.71 -13.26 13.16
CA SER A 248 -20.06 -12.71 13.33
C SER A 248 -20.24 -11.44 12.52
N GLU A 249 -21.47 -11.17 12.02
CA GLU A 249 -21.79 -9.94 11.30
C GLU A 249 -21.45 -8.69 12.12
N ARG A 250 -21.74 -8.71 13.42
CA ARG A 250 -21.39 -7.61 14.33
C ARG A 250 -19.90 -7.31 14.30
N TYR A 251 -19.06 -8.36 14.38
CA TYR A 251 -17.61 -8.20 14.41
C TYR A 251 -17.04 -7.74 13.06
N VAL A 252 -17.61 -8.22 11.95
CA VAL A 252 -17.26 -7.74 10.59
C VAL A 252 -17.59 -6.24 10.46
N ASN A 253 -18.78 -5.82 10.91
CA ASN A 253 -19.15 -4.41 10.87
C ASN A 253 -18.23 -3.54 11.76
N GLU A 254 -17.83 -4.04 12.94
CA GLU A 254 -16.86 -3.38 13.82
C GLU A 254 -15.50 -3.22 13.14
N LEU A 255 -14.95 -4.29 12.54
CA LEU A 255 -13.68 -4.25 11.79
C LEU A 255 -13.73 -3.27 10.63
N LEU A 256 -14.80 -3.27 9.85
CA LEU A 256 -14.98 -2.37 8.72
C LEU A 256 -15.16 -0.92 9.17
N PHE A 257 -15.89 -0.68 10.26
CA PHE A 257 -16.07 0.65 10.81
C PHE A 257 -14.75 1.24 11.33
N GLU A 258 -13.96 0.47 12.07
CA GLU A 258 -12.62 0.85 12.51
C GLU A 258 -11.69 1.13 11.32
N ALA A 259 -11.87 0.39 10.20
CA ALA A 259 -11.18 0.65 8.95
C ALA A 259 -11.79 1.81 8.12
N GLY A 260 -12.63 2.65 8.72
CA GLY A 260 -13.08 3.94 8.18
C GLY A 260 -14.26 3.89 7.23
N ALA A 261 -14.95 2.74 7.02
CA ALA A 261 -16.15 2.71 6.20
C ALA A 261 -17.04 1.50 6.50
N SER A 262 -18.36 1.70 6.46
CA SER A 262 -19.33 0.60 6.60
C SER A 262 -19.25 -0.39 5.42
N PHE A 263 -19.79 -1.60 5.63
CA PHE A 263 -19.96 -2.61 4.57
C PHE A 263 -20.63 -2.01 3.31
N THR A 264 -21.76 -1.34 3.47
CA THR A 264 -22.51 -0.75 2.35
C THR A 264 -21.68 0.30 1.60
N THR A 265 -20.94 1.13 2.29
CA THR A 265 -20.07 2.15 1.68
C THR A 265 -18.99 1.50 0.82
N ARG A 266 -18.30 0.50 1.36
CA ARG A 266 -17.24 -0.21 0.63
C ARG A 266 -17.77 -1.02 -0.54
N LEU A 267 -18.87 -1.74 -0.35
CA LEU A 267 -19.51 -2.51 -1.41
C LEU A 267 -19.91 -1.60 -2.58
N ASN A 268 -20.57 -0.48 -2.29
CA ASN A 268 -20.97 0.48 -3.31
C ASN A 268 -19.76 1.11 -4.02
N GLU A 269 -18.69 1.42 -3.32
CA GLU A 269 -17.47 1.96 -3.94
C GLU A 269 -16.84 0.98 -4.94
N LEU A 270 -16.72 -0.31 -4.58
CA LEU A 270 -16.20 -1.34 -5.49
C LEU A 270 -17.09 -1.51 -6.73
N ARG A 271 -18.41 -1.57 -6.50
CA ARG A 271 -19.39 -1.66 -7.59
C ARG A 271 -19.35 -0.46 -8.52
N MET A 272 -19.21 0.75 -7.97
CA MET A 272 -19.14 2.00 -8.75
C MET A 272 -17.86 2.08 -9.57
N ARG A 273 -16.71 1.66 -9.04
CA ARG A 273 -15.45 1.59 -9.79
C ARG A 273 -15.57 0.65 -10.99
N LYS A 274 -16.06 -0.58 -10.76
CA LYS A 274 -16.31 -1.54 -11.84
C LYS A 274 -17.26 -0.97 -12.89
N ALA A 275 -18.34 -0.29 -12.46
CA ALA A 275 -19.29 0.32 -13.36
C ALA A 275 -18.66 1.41 -14.22
N ALA A 276 -17.83 2.29 -13.64
CA ALA A 276 -17.11 3.32 -14.37
C ALA A 276 -16.16 2.71 -15.42
N ASP A 277 -15.40 1.67 -15.04
CA ASP A 277 -14.52 0.95 -15.96
C ASP A 277 -15.29 0.31 -17.13
N LEU A 278 -16.45 -0.30 -16.87
CA LEU A 278 -17.28 -0.90 -17.91
C LEU A 278 -17.91 0.14 -18.82
N LEU A 279 -18.31 1.30 -18.28
CA LEU A 279 -18.83 2.42 -19.07
C LEU A 279 -17.78 3.00 -20.01
N ALA A 280 -16.52 3.11 -19.54
CA ALA A 280 -15.42 3.62 -20.35
C ALA A 280 -15.00 2.68 -21.50
N ARG A 281 -15.23 1.35 -21.37
CA ARG A 281 -14.78 0.34 -22.32
C ARG A 281 -15.75 0.02 -23.44
N GLY A 282 -17.01 0.50 -23.44
CA GLY A 282 -17.92 0.13 -24.49
C GLY A 282 -19.38 0.61 -24.40
N LYS A 283 -20.17 0.25 -25.45
CA LYS A 283 -21.56 0.68 -25.65
C LYS A 283 -22.60 -0.29 -25.04
N ARG A 284 -22.28 -0.95 -23.94
CA ARG A 284 -23.19 -1.87 -23.25
C ARG A 284 -24.37 -1.10 -22.63
N ARG A 285 -25.55 -1.73 -22.50
CA ARG A 285 -26.70 -1.09 -21.83
C ARG A 285 -26.36 -0.79 -20.37
N ILE A 286 -26.80 0.36 -19.86
CA ILE A 286 -26.55 0.79 -18.47
C ILE A 286 -27.17 -0.21 -17.48
N SER A 287 -28.34 -0.77 -17.81
CA SER A 287 -28.98 -1.83 -17.03
C SER A 287 -28.07 -3.06 -16.86
N ASP A 288 -27.45 -3.51 -17.96
CA ASP A 288 -26.60 -4.71 -17.96
C ASP A 288 -25.34 -4.48 -17.12
N ILE A 289 -24.76 -3.29 -17.23
CA ILE A 289 -23.63 -2.87 -16.40
C ILE A 289 -24.03 -2.83 -14.92
N ALA A 290 -25.19 -2.27 -14.58
CA ALA A 290 -25.69 -2.22 -13.22
C ALA A 290 -25.84 -3.63 -12.62
N PHE A 291 -26.48 -4.55 -13.34
CA PHE A 291 -26.67 -5.93 -12.89
C PHE A 291 -25.35 -6.70 -12.79
N GLU A 292 -24.44 -6.55 -13.75
CA GLU A 292 -23.11 -7.16 -13.69
C GLU A 292 -22.27 -6.65 -12.52
N CYS A 293 -22.49 -5.41 -12.10
CA CYS A 293 -21.87 -4.85 -10.89
C CYS A 293 -22.56 -5.28 -9.59
N GLY A 294 -23.62 -6.13 -9.67
CA GLY A 294 -24.31 -6.67 -8.50
C GLY A 294 -25.45 -5.80 -7.96
N PHE A 295 -25.88 -4.77 -8.69
CA PHE A 295 -27.09 -4.01 -8.32
C PHE A 295 -28.34 -4.72 -8.77
N ASN A 296 -29.33 -4.80 -7.89
CA ASN A 296 -30.66 -5.37 -8.21
C ASN A 296 -31.69 -4.29 -8.62
N ASP A 297 -31.33 -3.01 -8.44
CA ASP A 297 -32.21 -1.87 -8.70
C ASP A 297 -31.47 -0.80 -9.48
N LEU A 298 -31.96 -0.50 -10.69
CA LEU A 298 -31.36 0.48 -11.59
C LEU A 298 -31.46 1.92 -11.04
N SER A 299 -32.57 2.22 -10.35
CA SER A 299 -32.77 3.55 -9.75
C SER A 299 -31.77 3.79 -8.61
N TYR A 300 -31.55 2.76 -7.78
CA TYR A 300 -30.53 2.82 -6.73
C TYR A 300 -29.13 2.94 -7.31
N PHE A 301 -28.80 2.18 -8.36
CA PHE A 301 -27.55 2.30 -9.10
C PHE A 301 -27.31 3.72 -9.59
N ASN A 302 -28.29 4.34 -10.28
CA ASN A 302 -28.19 5.68 -10.82
C ASN A 302 -27.95 6.73 -9.70
N ARG A 303 -28.65 6.61 -8.56
CA ARG A 303 -28.42 7.49 -7.39
C ARG A 303 -27.01 7.35 -6.82
N CYS A 304 -26.52 6.12 -6.67
CA CYS A 304 -25.16 5.84 -6.18
C CYS A 304 -24.11 6.39 -7.15
N PHE A 305 -24.28 6.18 -8.45
CA PHE A 305 -23.37 6.65 -9.48
C PHE A 305 -23.29 8.18 -9.50
N ARG A 306 -24.45 8.87 -9.52
CA ARG A 306 -24.50 10.33 -9.47
C ARG A 306 -23.88 10.90 -8.19
N ARG A 307 -24.16 10.28 -7.05
CA ARG A 307 -23.55 10.69 -5.77
C ARG A 307 -22.02 10.56 -5.78
N ARG A 308 -21.50 9.52 -6.43
CA ARG A 308 -20.06 9.22 -6.45
C ARG A 308 -19.28 10.05 -7.46
N PHE A 309 -19.85 10.26 -8.66
CA PHE A 309 -19.15 10.88 -9.78
C PHE A 309 -19.68 12.26 -10.19
N GLY A 310 -20.75 12.72 -9.59
CA GLY A 310 -21.41 14.01 -9.93
C GLY A 310 -22.24 13.97 -11.22
N LEU A 311 -22.15 12.89 -12.01
CA LEU A 311 -22.76 12.72 -13.33
C LEU A 311 -23.67 11.48 -13.35
N THR A 312 -24.61 11.45 -14.29
CA THR A 312 -25.37 10.23 -14.57
C THR A 312 -24.50 9.23 -15.35
N PRO A 313 -24.78 7.90 -15.26
CA PRO A 313 -24.07 6.92 -16.08
C PRO A 313 -24.10 7.19 -17.57
N THR A 314 -25.22 7.75 -18.08
CA THR A 314 -25.35 8.15 -19.48
C THR A 314 -24.42 9.31 -19.83
N ALA A 315 -24.35 10.34 -18.99
CA ALA A 315 -23.46 11.48 -19.20
C ALA A 315 -21.97 11.08 -19.08
N ALA A 316 -21.66 10.15 -18.18
CA ALA A 316 -20.29 9.64 -17.99
C ALA A 316 -19.77 8.80 -19.16
N ARG A 317 -20.66 8.25 -19.98
CA ARG A 317 -20.26 7.45 -21.16
C ARG A 317 -19.70 8.28 -22.30
N GLY A 318 -20.00 9.59 -22.33
CA GLY A 318 -19.72 10.46 -23.47
C GLY A 318 -20.66 10.19 -24.66
N PRO A 319 -20.55 10.97 -25.72
CA PRO A 319 -21.30 10.80 -26.95
C PRO A 319 -20.91 9.53 -27.72
#